data_fcfb32ea475e538e7f1a71ee85099543
#
_entry.id   fcfb32ea475e538e7f1a71ee85099543
#
_cell.length_a   1.000
_cell.length_b   1.000
_cell.length_c   1.000
_cell.angle_alpha   90.00
_cell.angle_beta   90.00
_cell.angle_gamma   90.00
#
_symmetry.space_group_name_H-M   'P 1'
#
loop_
_entity.id
_entity.type
_entity.pdbx_description
1 polymer ?
#
loop_
_entity_poly.entity_id
_entity_poly.type
_entity_poly.pdbx_seq_one_letter_code
_entity_poly.pdbx_strand_id
1 'polypeptide(L)'
;MELIENLLQLLVTVAGAGLSGIAYYKNPRQTHLLLLLCFYGCFALGDLYWTLYLLLFSTTPQVFYVSEFGWIASVIFLRILQATLSSPEERASRSRKAWLAPLVGVPLLVFYCTYGDILSNLIWCGMMIVLSFCAIRGLDYASGQEGAARDMRYFHRGVLCFVGAEYLLWTASCFWPNTSPASPAFWCDILLTLAILGLLPATGKAVAA
;
A
#
# COMPACT_ATOMS: atom_id res chain seq x y z
N MET A 1 -15.88 5.27 -15.62
CA MET A 1 -15.42 5.80 -14.31
C MET A 1 -14.05 5.23 -13.97
N GLU A 2 -13.85 3.95 -14.20
CA GLU A 2 -12.60 3.23 -13.95
C GLU A 2 -11.35 3.91 -14.55
N LEU A 3 -11.44 4.48 -15.76
CA LEU A 3 -10.34 5.25 -16.35
C LEU A 3 -9.98 6.51 -15.54
N ILE A 4 -10.97 7.19 -14.94
CA ILE A 4 -10.73 8.45 -14.21
C ILE A 4 -9.99 8.16 -12.90
N GLU A 5 -10.39 7.14 -12.15
CA GLU A 5 -9.72 6.77 -10.90
C GLU A 5 -8.32 6.25 -11.15
N ASN A 6 -8.15 5.38 -12.17
CA ASN A 6 -6.82 4.88 -12.53
C ASN A 6 -5.88 6.01 -13.01
N LEU A 7 -6.39 6.98 -13.77
CA LEU A 7 -5.60 8.17 -14.13
C LEU A 7 -5.24 9.01 -12.91
N LEU A 8 -6.15 9.19 -11.96
CA LEU A 8 -5.87 9.91 -10.72
C LEU A 8 -4.80 9.19 -9.90
N GLN A 9 -4.92 7.87 -9.75
CA GLN A 9 -3.97 7.05 -9.03
C GLN A 9 -2.60 7.05 -9.71
N LEU A 10 -2.56 6.93 -11.05
CA LEU A 10 -1.33 7.05 -11.84
C LEU A 10 -0.66 8.42 -11.64
N LEU A 11 -1.41 9.52 -11.66
CA LEU A 11 -0.87 10.86 -11.43
C LEU A 11 -0.26 10.98 -10.03
N VAL A 12 -0.93 10.46 -9.01
CA VAL A 12 -0.45 10.48 -7.62
C VAL A 12 0.81 9.64 -7.47
N THR A 13 0.84 8.45 -8.05
CA THR A 13 2.00 7.54 -7.95
C THR A 13 3.20 8.05 -8.73
N VAL A 14 3.01 8.63 -9.92
CA VAL A 14 4.08 9.30 -10.69
C VAL A 14 4.60 10.54 -9.94
N ALA A 15 3.72 11.36 -9.37
CA ALA A 15 4.13 12.51 -8.56
C ALA A 15 4.93 12.07 -7.33
N GLY A 16 4.48 11.03 -6.62
CA GLY A 16 5.17 10.43 -5.48
C GLY A 16 6.57 9.92 -5.86
N ALA A 17 6.68 9.21 -7.01
CA ALA A 17 7.95 8.74 -7.54
C ALA A 17 8.88 9.93 -7.88
N GLY A 18 8.37 10.94 -8.58
CA GLY A 18 9.13 12.14 -8.93
C GLY A 18 9.66 12.90 -7.71
N LEU A 19 8.79 13.15 -6.71
CA LEU A 19 9.18 13.82 -5.47
C LEU A 19 10.23 13.03 -4.69
N SER A 20 10.03 11.72 -4.54
CA SER A 20 10.98 10.83 -3.87
C SER A 20 12.30 10.74 -4.64
N GLY A 21 12.25 10.69 -5.97
CA GLY A 21 13.43 10.67 -6.84
C GLY A 21 14.25 11.96 -6.75
N ILE A 22 13.59 13.12 -6.78
CA ILE A 22 14.26 14.44 -6.63
C ILE A 22 14.90 14.54 -5.23
N ALA A 23 14.19 14.10 -4.19
CA ALA A 23 14.69 14.11 -2.83
C ALA A 23 15.90 13.15 -2.68
N TYR A 24 15.84 11.97 -3.27
CA TYR A 24 16.95 11.00 -3.28
C TYR A 24 18.15 11.53 -4.05
N TYR A 25 17.94 12.16 -5.22
CA TYR A 25 19.04 12.76 -5.99
C TYR A 25 19.81 13.83 -5.19
N LYS A 26 19.08 14.62 -4.38
CA LYS A 26 19.69 15.61 -3.47
C LYS A 26 20.40 14.97 -2.27
N ASN A 27 19.93 13.80 -1.82
CA ASN A 27 20.44 13.11 -0.64
C ASN A 27 20.60 11.60 -0.89
N PRO A 28 21.56 11.16 -1.72
CA PRO A 28 21.65 9.76 -2.17
C PRO A 28 22.02 8.76 -1.05
N ARG A 29 22.37 9.23 0.14
CA ARG A 29 22.65 8.36 1.30
C ARG A 29 21.37 7.94 2.06
N GLN A 30 20.22 8.53 1.74
CA GLN A 30 18.97 8.25 2.43
C GLN A 30 18.23 7.10 1.74
N THR A 31 18.50 5.86 2.16
CA THR A 31 17.93 4.63 1.59
C THR A 31 16.40 4.63 1.59
N HIS A 32 15.76 5.26 2.59
CA HIS A 32 14.30 5.36 2.65
C HIS A 32 13.69 6.13 1.46
N LEU A 33 14.39 7.13 0.92
CA LEU A 33 13.93 7.87 -0.27
C LEU A 33 14.00 6.99 -1.53
N LEU A 34 15.04 6.17 -1.65
CA LEU A 34 15.13 5.18 -2.73
C LEU A 34 14.01 4.16 -2.65
N LEU A 35 13.72 3.66 -1.45
CA LEU A 35 12.64 2.69 -1.25
C LEU A 35 11.25 3.28 -1.54
N LEU A 36 11.03 4.55 -1.19
CA LEU A 36 9.82 5.29 -1.59
C LEU A 36 9.73 5.47 -3.10
N LEU A 37 10.84 5.85 -3.75
CA LEU A 37 10.89 5.95 -5.22
C LEU A 37 10.54 4.61 -5.86
N CYS A 38 11.09 3.50 -5.37
CA CYS A 38 10.79 2.16 -5.87
C CYS A 38 9.31 1.78 -5.61
N PHE A 39 8.77 2.07 -4.42
CA PHE A 39 7.36 1.85 -4.09
C PHE A 39 6.44 2.57 -5.09
N TYR A 40 6.58 3.89 -5.20
CA TYR A 40 5.73 4.68 -6.10
C TYR A 40 5.97 4.37 -7.58
N GLY A 41 7.22 4.14 -7.98
CA GLY A 41 7.57 3.80 -9.35
C GLY A 41 6.98 2.47 -9.81
N CYS A 42 7.07 1.42 -8.98
CA CYS A 42 6.49 0.13 -9.28
C CYS A 42 4.95 0.20 -9.30
N PHE A 43 4.34 0.95 -8.38
CA PHE A 43 2.89 1.16 -8.37
C PHE A 43 2.45 1.88 -9.65
N ALA A 44 3.13 2.97 -10.02
CA ALA A 44 2.86 3.72 -11.25
C ALA A 44 2.99 2.88 -12.52
N LEU A 45 3.91 1.90 -12.57
CA LEU A 45 4.02 0.97 -13.71
C LEU A 45 2.80 0.06 -13.82
N GLY A 46 2.28 -0.43 -12.69
CA GLY A 46 1.02 -1.20 -12.65
C GLY A 46 -0.17 -0.36 -13.15
N ASP A 47 -0.33 0.85 -12.62
CA ASP A 47 -1.39 1.78 -13.00
C ASP A 47 -1.28 2.21 -14.47
N LEU A 48 -0.06 2.44 -14.96
CA LEU A 48 0.20 2.80 -16.36
C LEU A 48 -0.25 1.68 -17.31
N TYR A 49 0.12 0.43 -17.01
CA TYR A 49 -0.33 -0.73 -17.80
C TYR A 49 -1.86 -0.81 -17.83
N TRP A 50 -2.52 -0.70 -16.68
CA TRP A 50 -3.97 -0.75 -16.59
C TRP A 50 -4.64 0.39 -17.36
N THR A 51 -4.16 1.62 -17.17
CA THR A 51 -4.65 2.82 -17.86
C THR A 51 -4.51 2.70 -19.38
N LEU A 52 -3.34 2.26 -19.86
CA LEU A 52 -3.10 2.07 -21.30
C LEU A 52 -4.01 0.98 -21.87
N TYR A 53 -4.22 -0.10 -21.14
CA TYR A 53 -5.11 -1.18 -21.59
C TYR A 53 -6.55 -0.69 -21.72
N LEU A 54 -7.07 0.07 -20.74
CA LEU A 54 -8.39 0.70 -20.81
C LEU A 54 -8.52 1.66 -21.99
N LEU A 55 -7.49 2.46 -22.26
CA LEU A 55 -7.49 3.43 -23.38
C LEU A 55 -7.47 2.74 -24.76
N LEU A 56 -6.69 1.65 -24.90
CA LEU A 56 -6.50 0.98 -26.18
C LEU A 56 -7.62 0.00 -26.50
N PHE A 57 -8.15 -0.71 -25.51
CA PHE A 57 -9.08 -1.81 -25.71
C PHE A 57 -10.50 -1.52 -25.18
N SER A 58 -10.69 -0.44 -24.42
CA SER A 58 -11.97 -0.06 -23.79
C SER A 58 -12.59 -1.16 -22.93
N THR A 59 -11.79 -2.11 -22.45
CA THR A 59 -12.17 -3.21 -21.58
C THR A 59 -11.15 -3.37 -20.47
N THR A 60 -11.55 -3.94 -19.33
CA THR A 60 -10.61 -4.30 -18.25
C THR A 60 -9.69 -5.44 -18.69
N PRO A 61 -8.42 -5.45 -18.29
CA PRO A 61 -7.54 -6.57 -18.53
C PRO A 61 -8.12 -7.85 -17.94
N GLN A 62 -8.27 -8.90 -18.74
CA GLN A 62 -8.75 -10.20 -18.25
C GLN A 62 -7.68 -10.95 -17.46
N VAL A 63 -6.42 -10.60 -17.69
CA VAL A 63 -5.27 -11.18 -17.02
C VAL A 63 -4.42 -10.01 -16.51
N PHE A 64 -4.47 -9.76 -15.21
CA PHE A 64 -3.75 -8.63 -14.60
C PHE A 64 -2.31 -8.93 -14.21
N TYR A 65 -1.72 -10.00 -14.66
CA TYR A 65 -0.39 -10.39 -14.22
C TYR A 65 0.66 -9.27 -14.34
N VAL A 66 0.60 -8.47 -15.40
CA VAL A 66 1.58 -7.39 -15.61
C VAL A 66 1.40 -6.25 -14.60
N SER A 67 0.17 -5.77 -14.37
CA SER A 67 -0.12 -4.75 -13.36
C SER A 67 0.12 -5.30 -11.95
N GLU A 68 -0.28 -6.53 -11.66
CA GLU A 68 -0.05 -7.19 -10.38
C GLU A 68 1.43 -7.26 -10.01
N PHE A 69 2.32 -7.57 -10.97
CA PHE A 69 3.76 -7.54 -10.71
C PHE A 69 4.24 -6.16 -10.26
N GLY A 70 3.74 -5.09 -10.87
CA GLY A 70 4.04 -3.72 -10.44
C GLY A 70 3.57 -3.46 -9.01
N TRP A 71 2.32 -3.77 -8.72
CA TRP A 71 1.72 -3.56 -7.40
C TRP A 71 2.35 -4.45 -6.32
N ILE A 72 2.59 -5.74 -6.61
CA ILE A 72 3.29 -6.65 -5.69
C ILE A 72 4.69 -6.14 -5.38
N ALA A 73 5.45 -5.73 -6.40
CA ALA A 73 6.78 -5.16 -6.21
C ALA A 73 6.74 -3.89 -5.34
N SER A 74 5.75 -3.02 -5.54
CA SER A 74 5.56 -1.83 -4.71
C SER A 74 5.37 -2.18 -3.24
N VAL A 75 4.50 -3.14 -2.94
CA VAL A 75 4.24 -3.59 -1.56
C VAL A 75 5.48 -4.23 -0.92
N ILE A 76 6.28 -4.96 -1.70
CA ILE A 76 7.58 -5.48 -1.23
C ILE A 76 8.50 -4.32 -0.82
N PHE A 77 8.60 -3.26 -1.65
CA PHE A 77 9.40 -2.08 -1.30
C PHE A 77 8.85 -1.35 -0.07
N LEU A 78 7.53 -1.24 0.09
CA LEU A 78 6.92 -0.69 1.29
C LEU A 78 7.26 -1.53 2.54
N ARG A 79 7.28 -2.85 2.40
CA ARG A 79 7.68 -3.75 3.49
C ARG A 79 9.16 -3.62 3.85
N ILE A 80 10.04 -3.47 2.85
CA ILE A 80 11.47 -3.21 3.07
C ILE A 80 11.65 -1.84 3.74
N LEU A 81 10.94 -0.81 3.28
CA LEU A 81 10.93 0.52 3.90
C LEU A 81 10.52 0.44 5.37
N GLN A 82 9.42 -0.27 5.67
CA GLN A 82 8.97 -0.49 7.05
C GLN A 82 10.04 -1.14 7.91
N ALA A 83 10.73 -2.18 7.38
CA ALA A 83 11.81 -2.85 8.09
C ALA A 83 13.05 -1.96 8.28
N THR A 84 13.34 -1.09 7.32
CA THR A 84 14.49 -0.17 7.38
C THR A 84 14.27 0.94 8.39
N LEU A 85 13.03 1.43 8.52
CA LEU A 85 12.69 2.50 9.47
C LEU A 85 12.52 1.98 10.91
N SER A 86 12.08 0.72 11.09
CA SER A 86 11.87 0.13 12.41
C SER A 86 13.19 -0.15 13.13
N SER A 87 13.31 0.25 14.39
CA SER A 87 14.48 -0.04 15.22
C SER A 87 14.60 -1.55 15.52
N PRO A 88 15.80 -2.05 15.88
CA PRO A 88 15.96 -3.44 16.31
C PRO A 88 15.06 -3.79 17.51
N GLU A 89 14.89 -2.87 18.44
CA GLU A 89 14.06 -3.03 19.64
C GLU A 89 12.58 -3.14 19.26
N GLU A 90 12.09 -2.28 18.34
CA GLU A 90 10.74 -2.36 17.80
C GLU A 90 10.50 -3.72 17.12
N ARG A 91 11.47 -4.17 16.30
CA ARG A 91 11.37 -5.47 15.61
C ARG A 91 11.36 -6.65 16.57
N ALA A 92 12.06 -6.56 17.69
CA ALA A 92 12.10 -7.59 18.72
C ALA A 92 10.90 -7.53 19.68
N SER A 93 10.15 -6.43 19.68
CA SER A 93 9.03 -6.23 20.61
C SER A 93 7.92 -7.27 20.36
N ARG A 94 7.28 -7.71 21.45
CA ARG A 94 6.13 -8.62 21.40
C ARG A 94 4.85 -7.83 21.63
N SER A 95 3.93 -7.89 20.67
CA SER A 95 2.60 -7.29 20.78
C SER A 95 1.52 -8.36 20.57
N ARG A 96 0.63 -8.51 21.55
CA ARG A 96 -0.55 -9.38 21.39
C ARG A 96 -1.54 -8.79 20.38
N LYS A 97 -1.59 -7.44 20.30
CA LYS A 97 -2.48 -6.74 19.35
C LYS A 97 -2.12 -7.01 17.89
N ALA A 98 -0.83 -7.27 17.58
CA ALA A 98 -0.40 -7.58 16.23
C ALA A 98 -1.09 -8.83 15.66
N TRP A 99 -1.54 -9.76 16.51
CA TRP A 99 -2.31 -10.93 16.06
C TRP A 99 -3.69 -10.61 15.51
N LEU A 100 -4.18 -9.37 15.65
CA LEU A 100 -5.36 -8.90 14.94
C LEU A 100 -5.16 -8.94 13.41
N ALA A 101 -3.93 -8.75 12.93
CA ALA A 101 -3.65 -8.80 11.50
C ALA A 101 -3.98 -10.16 10.86
N PRO A 102 -3.44 -11.31 11.30
CA PRO A 102 -3.85 -12.59 10.76
C PRO A 102 -5.28 -12.98 11.13
N LEU A 103 -5.79 -12.54 12.29
CA LEU A 103 -7.18 -12.80 12.68
C LEU A 103 -8.20 -12.21 11.70
N VAL A 104 -7.91 -11.05 11.12
CA VAL A 104 -8.73 -10.40 10.10
C VAL A 104 -8.34 -10.86 8.70
N GLY A 105 -7.04 -10.92 8.40
CA GLY A 105 -6.56 -11.18 7.05
C GLY A 105 -6.80 -12.61 6.58
N VAL A 106 -6.72 -13.63 7.46
CA VAL A 106 -6.96 -15.03 7.06
C VAL A 106 -8.41 -15.28 6.64
N PRO A 107 -9.44 -14.84 7.38
CA PRO A 107 -10.82 -14.93 6.91
C PRO A 107 -11.06 -14.19 5.58
N LEU A 108 -10.48 -13.00 5.40
CA LEU A 108 -10.57 -12.25 4.15
C LEU A 108 -9.90 -12.99 2.99
N LEU A 109 -8.73 -13.60 3.22
CA LEU A 109 -8.07 -14.44 2.22
C LEU A 109 -8.97 -15.59 1.76
N VAL A 110 -9.58 -16.33 2.71
CA VAL A 110 -10.51 -17.42 2.37
C VAL A 110 -11.69 -16.89 1.56
N PHE A 111 -12.25 -15.74 1.96
CA PHE A 111 -13.32 -15.08 1.24
C PHE A 111 -12.90 -14.70 -0.19
N TYR A 112 -11.76 -14.02 -0.39
CA TYR A 112 -11.33 -13.58 -1.72
C TYR A 112 -10.97 -14.73 -2.64
N CYS A 113 -10.46 -15.86 -2.13
CA CYS A 113 -10.23 -17.08 -2.92
C CYS A 113 -11.52 -17.67 -3.53
N THR A 114 -12.71 -17.27 -3.06
CA THR A 114 -13.99 -17.66 -3.67
C THR A 114 -14.38 -16.80 -4.87
N TYR A 115 -13.73 -15.62 -5.08
CA TYR A 115 -14.06 -14.66 -6.12
C TYR A 115 -12.99 -14.52 -7.19
N GLY A 116 -11.72 -14.74 -6.88
CA GLY A 116 -10.60 -14.49 -7.78
C GLY A 116 -9.56 -15.61 -7.81
N ASP A 117 -8.43 -15.34 -8.47
CA ASP A 117 -7.31 -16.27 -8.57
C ASP A 117 -6.70 -16.56 -7.18
N ILE A 118 -6.54 -17.85 -6.86
CA ILE A 118 -6.08 -18.28 -5.53
C ILE A 118 -4.65 -17.85 -5.26
N LEU A 119 -3.76 -17.96 -6.25
CA LEU A 119 -2.35 -17.63 -6.08
C LEU A 119 -2.15 -16.14 -5.86
N SER A 120 -2.81 -15.32 -6.67
CA SER A 120 -2.82 -13.87 -6.54
C SER A 120 -3.33 -13.44 -5.16
N ASN A 121 -4.48 -13.94 -4.74
CA ASN A 121 -5.05 -13.65 -3.42
C ASN A 121 -4.15 -14.10 -2.27
N LEU A 122 -3.48 -15.26 -2.39
CA LEU A 122 -2.56 -15.76 -1.37
C LEU A 122 -1.35 -14.83 -1.19
N ILE A 123 -0.74 -14.41 -2.30
CA ILE A 123 0.42 -13.50 -2.27
C ILE A 123 -0.01 -12.15 -1.69
N TRP A 124 -1.10 -11.58 -2.21
CA TRP A 124 -1.57 -10.27 -1.84
C TRP A 124 -1.98 -10.19 -0.36
N CYS A 125 -2.89 -11.05 0.08
CA CYS A 125 -3.32 -11.09 1.47
C CYS A 125 -2.17 -11.44 2.42
N GLY A 126 -1.26 -12.34 2.02
CA GLY A 126 -0.07 -12.66 2.80
C GLY A 126 0.79 -11.43 3.08
N MET A 127 1.02 -10.59 2.05
CA MET A 127 1.76 -9.34 2.21
C MET A 127 1.00 -8.32 3.07
N MET A 128 -0.31 -8.18 2.90
CA MET A 128 -1.14 -7.27 3.71
C MET A 128 -1.15 -7.69 5.18
N ILE A 129 -1.22 -8.99 5.47
CA ILE A 129 -1.11 -9.53 6.84
C ILE A 129 0.25 -9.18 7.45
N VAL A 130 1.35 -9.36 6.72
CA VAL A 130 2.69 -9.05 7.23
C VAL A 130 2.88 -7.55 7.47
N LEU A 131 2.44 -6.69 6.52
CA LEU A 131 2.50 -5.23 6.67
C LEU A 131 1.72 -4.75 7.90
N SER A 132 0.47 -5.20 8.03
CA SER A 132 -0.41 -4.81 9.14
C SER A 132 0.09 -5.37 10.48
N PHE A 133 0.58 -6.61 10.52
CA PHE A 133 1.19 -7.19 11.72
C PHE A 133 2.35 -6.33 12.23
N CYS A 134 3.27 -5.98 11.34
CA CYS A 134 4.42 -5.15 11.70
C CYS A 134 3.99 -3.71 12.09
N ALA A 135 3.00 -3.14 11.40
CA ALA A 135 2.50 -1.80 11.72
C ALA A 135 1.79 -1.75 13.08
N ILE A 136 0.94 -2.74 13.40
CA ILE A 136 0.26 -2.82 14.71
C ILE A 136 1.29 -3.03 15.83
N ARG A 137 2.28 -3.90 15.61
CA ARG A 137 3.38 -4.10 16.58
C ARG A 137 4.16 -2.80 16.81
N GLY A 138 4.52 -2.09 15.74
CA GLY A 138 5.22 -0.82 15.83
C GLY A 138 4.40 0.27 16.53
N LEU A 139 3.10 0.35 16.29
CA LEU A 139 2.21 1.25 17.04
C LEU A 139 2.14 0.92 18.51
N ASP A 140 2.06 -0.35 18.87
CA ASP A 140 2.02 -0.79 20.28
C ASP A 140 3.34 -0.47 20.99
N TYR A 141 4.48 -0.72 20.33
CA TYR A 141 5.80 -0.34 20.82
C TYR A 141 5.92 1.18 21.02
N ALA A 142 5.57 1.96 20.00
CA ALA A 142 5.67 3.41 20.01
C ALA A 142 4.69 4.10 20.98
N SER A 143 3.67 3.40 21.48
CA SER A 143 2.69 3.98 22.41
C SER A 143 3.28 4.35 23.76
N GLY A 144 4.35 3.68 24.18
CA GLY A 144 5.07 3.94 25.44
C GLY A 144 6.37 4.73 25.27
N GLN A 145 6.64 5.27 24.05
CA GLN A 145 7.92 5.92 23.73
C GLN A 145 7.76 7.42 23.46
N GLU A 146 8.87 8.15 23.54
CA GLU A 146 9.00 9.58 23.21
C GLU A 146 9.97 9.76 22.03
N GLY A 147 10.04 10.98 21.45
CA GLY A 147 10.96 11.32 20.37
C GLY A 147 10.71 10.52 19.10
N ALA A 148 11.76 10.10 18.40
CA ALA A 148 11.75 9.42 17.11
C ALA A 148 10.84 8.18 17.08
N ALA A 149 10.88 7.36 18.14
CA ALA A 149 10.00 6.19 18.25
C ALA A 149 8.51 6.57 18.28
N ARG A 150 8.19 7.74 18.88
CA ARG A 150 6.83 8.29 18.86
C ARG A 150 6.42 8.71 17.45
N ASP A 151 7.32 9.28 16.66
CA ASP A 151 7.02 9.80 15.33
C ASP A 151 6.85 8.68 14.29
N MET A 152 7.45 7.52 14.51
CA MET A 152 7.17 6.30 13.77
C MET A 152 5.67 5.91 13.75
N ARG A 153 4.87 6.37 14.71
CA ARG A 153 3.41 6.15 14.73
C ARG A 153 2.72 6.71 13.48
N TYR A 154 3.22 7.81 12.90
CA TYR A 154 2.65 8.36 11.67
C TYR A 154 2.83 7.42 10.49
N PHE A 155 4.02 6.85 10.36
CA PHE A 155 4.31 5.88 9.31
C PHE A 155 3.47 4.60 9.47
N HIS A 156 3.43 4.02 10.67
CA HIS A 156 2.63 2.81 10.91
C HIS A 156 1.14 3.04 10.69
N ARG A 157 0.60 4.21 11.05
CA ARG A 157 -0.79 4.58 10.72
C ARG A 157 -0.99 4.71 9.22
N GLY A 158 -0.06 5.34 8.49
CA GLY A 158 -0.11 5.41 7.03
C GLY A 158 -0.16 4.03 6.39
N VAL A 159 0.69 3.10 6.84
CA VAL A 159 0.67 1.70 6.37
C VAL A 159 -0.65 1.01 6.68
N LEU A 160 -1.23 1.20 7.88
CA LEU A 160 -2.54 0.62 8.21
C LEU A 160 -3.69 1.25 7.42
N CYS A 161 -3.64 2.55 7.13
CA CYS A 161 -4.60 3.19 6.23
C CYS A 161 -4.52 2.61 4.82
N PHE A 162 -3.30 2.40 4.29
CA PHE A 162 -3.09 1.75 3.00
C PHE A 162 -3.67 0.33 2.99
N VAL A 163 -3.28 -0.53 3.94
CA VAL A 163 -3.80 -1.91 4.04
C VAL A 163 -5.32 -1.94 4.21
N GLY A 164 -5.87 -1.04 5.03
CA GLY A 164 -7.31 -0.94 5.22
C GLY A 164 -8.05 -0.54 3.95
N ALA A 165 -7.51 0.43 3.20
CA ALA A 165 -8.07 0.85 1.91
C ALA A 165 -8.03 -0.29 0.86
N GLU A 166 -6.93 -1.06 0.81
CA GLU A 166 -6.80 -2.24 -0.03
C GLU A 166 -7.89 -3.28 0.29
N TYR A 167 -8.06 -3.65 1.56
CA TYR A 167 -9.09 -4.60 1.95
C TYR A 167 -10.51 -4.09 1.63
N LEU A 168 -10.76 -2.78 1.80
CA LEU A 168 -12.04 -2.18 1.45
C LEU A 168 -12.30 -2.23 -0.05
N LEU A 169 -11.28 -1.87 -0.86
CA LEU A 169 -11.39 -1.91 -2.33
C LEU A 169 -11.65 -3.33 -2.81
N TRP A 170 -10.87 -4.31 -2.38
CA TRP A 170 -11.06 -5.71 -2.76
C TRP A 170 -12.43 -6.25 -2.36
N THR A 171 -12.87 -5.96 -1.12
CA THR A 171 -14.20 -6.35 -0.66
C THR A 171 -15.29 -5.69 -1.50
N ALA A 172 -15.18 -4.39 -1.76
CA ALA A 172 -16.16 -3.67 -2.58
C ALA A 172 -16.20 -4.23 -4.01
N SER A 173 -15.06 -4.53 -4.60
CA SER A 173 -14.94 -5.06 -5.96
C SER A 173 -15.58 -6.45 -6.13
N CYS A 174 -15.67 -7.24 -5.06
CA CYS A 174 -16.38 -8.52 -5.08
C CYS A 174 -17.90 -8.37 -5.29
N PHE A 175 -18.48 -7.23 -4.88
CA PHE A 175 -19.94 -7.05 -4.86
C PHE A 175 -20.43 -5.99 -5.86
N TRP A 176 -19.60 -5.01 -6.19
CA TRP A 176 -20.01 -3.85 -6.99
C TRP A 176 -19.02 -3.59 -8.14
N PRO A 177 -19.49 -3.66 -9.40
CA PRO A 177 -18.65 -3.29 -10.53
C PRO A 177 -18.35 -1.78 -10.49
N ASN A 178 -17.15 -1.41 -10.90
CA ASN A 178 -16.69 -0.02 -10.89
C ASN A 178 -17.14 0.78 -12.13
N THR A 179 -18.43 0.77 -12.41
CA THR A 179 -19.03 1.37 -13.62
C THR A 179 -19.59 2.76 -13.43
N SER A 180 -19.83 3.19 -12.19
CA SER A 180 -20.49 4.48 -11.91
C SER A 180 -19.98 5.11 -10.61
N PRO A 181 -20.14 6.45 -10.44
CA PRO A 181 -19.80 7.14 -9.18
C PRO A 181 -20.65 6.69 -7.98
N ALA A 182 -21.75 5.98 -8.22
CA ALA A 182 -22.57 5.39 -7.14
C ALA A 182 -21.99 4.08 -6.61
N SER A 183 -20.99 3.49 -7.29
CA SER A 183 -20.35 2.26 -6.85
C SER A 183 -19.47 2.49 -5.61
N PRO A 184 -19.63 1.69 -4.54
CA PRO A 184 -18.71 1.73 -3.41
C PRO A 184 -17.25 1.46 -3.80
N ALA A 185 -17.01 0.59 -4.80
CA ALA A 185 -15.66 0.29 -5.28
C ALA A 185 -14.94 1.55 -5.78
N PHE A 186 -15.63 2.45 -6.50
CA PHE A 186 -15.06 3.73 -6.94
C PHE A 186 -14.52 4.56 -5.76
N TRP A 187 -15.30 4.70 -4.69
CA TRP A 187 -14.87 5.48 -3.52
C TRP A 187 -13.78 4.81 -2.71
N CYS A 188 -13.78 3.47 -2.67
CA CYS A 188 -12.69 2.72 -2.03
C CYS A 188 -11.36 2.91 -2.77
N ASP A 189 -11.38 3.00 -4.11
CA ASP A 189 -10.18 3.26 -4.91
C ASP A 189 -9.66 4.69 -4.72
N ILE A 190 -10.56 5.68 -4.66
CA ILE A 190 -10.18 7.05 -4.26
C ILE A 190 -9.56 7.06 -2.86
N LEU A 191 -10.13 6.31 -1.90
CA LEU A 191 -9.57 6.20 -0.55
C LEU A 191 -8.17 5.56 -0.57
N LEU A 192 -7.96 4.53 -1.39
CA LEU A 192 -6.65 3.92 -1.60
C LEU A 192 -5.65 4.93 -2.16
N THR A 193 -6.04 5.68 -3.17
CA THR A 193 -5.21 6.75 -3.77
C THR A 193 -4.80 7.79 -2.72
N LEU A 194 -5.71 8.20 -1.84
CA LEU A 194 -5.41 9.11 -0.73
C LEU A 194 -4.47 8.48 0.31
N ALA A 195 -4.65 7.19 0.60
CA ALA A 195 -3.75 6.46 1.51
C ALA A 195 -2.33 6.36 0.93
N ILE A 196 -2.19 6.07 -0.37
CA ILE A 196 -0.91 6.07 -1.09
C ILE A 196 -0.25 7.44 -1.00
N LEU A 197 -0.97 8.53 -1.28
CA LEU A 197 -0.47 9.90 -1.17
C LEU A 197 0.01 10.21 0.25
N GLY A 198 -0.69 9.71 1.27
CA GLY A 198 -0.38 9.90 2.68
C GLY A 198 0.92 9.23 3.16
N LEU A 199 1.42 8.22 2.44
CA LEU A 199 2.66 7.52 2.83
C LEU A 199 3.90 8.42 2.74
N LEU A 200 3.97 9.33 1.76
CA LEU A 200 5.11 10.24 1.59
C LEU A 200 5.30 11.16 2.81
N PRO A 201 4.31 11.97 3.24
CA PRO A 201 4.45 12.81 4.43
C PRO A 201 4.57 11.99 5.72
N ALA A 202 3.95 10.81 5.80
CA ALA A 202 4.07 9.92 6.95
C ALA A 202 5.51 9.42 7.13
N THR A 203 6.17 9.02 6.02
CA THR A 203 7.59 8.65 6.03
C THR A 203 8.47 9.85 6.37
N GLY A 204 8.20 11.02 5.80
CA GLY A 204 8.95 12.25 6.10
C GLY A 204 8.95 12.58 7.58
N LYS A 205 7.80 12.46 8.27
CA LYS A 205 7.71 12.68 9.73
C LYS A 205 8.49 11.63 10.53
N ALA A 206 8.44 10.37 10.11
CA ALA A 206 9.15 9.30 10.81
C ALA A 206 10.68 9.42 10.73
N VAL A 207 11.21 10.12 9.73
CA VAL A 207 12.66 10.28 9.48
C VAL A 207 13.18 11.62 9.99
N ALA A 208 12.33 12.65 10.14
CA ALA A 208 12.71 13.99 10.59
C ALA A 208 13.00 14.08 12.09
N ALA A 209 12.71 13.02 12.86
CA ALA A 209 12.91 12.87 14.29
C ALA A 209 14.22 12.17 14.63
#